data_69225a02012aa598430ce2de9faf552f
#
_entry.id   69225a02012aa598430ce2de9faf552f
#
_cell.length_a   1.000
_cell.length_b   1.000
_cell.length_c   1.000
_cell.angle_alpha   90.00
_cell.angle_beta   90.00
_cell.angle_gamma   90.00
#
_symmetry.space_group_name_H-M   'P 1'
#
loop_
_entity.id
_entity.type
_entity.pdbx_description
1 polymer ?
#
loop_
_entity_poly.entity_id
_entity_poly.type
_entity_poly.pdbx_seq_one_letter_code
_entity_poly.pdbx_strand_id
1 'polypeptide(L)'
;MKRSILLFVVFLLSSAAHCFGQQTETFDIATFQPPKGWQRQAGADGVQFSIEDKSAGAFSLITLFRSVPSLGDSKENFDAAWRTIVKEAVNVTEAPTMQPSADPQGWKLEMGSAPFEKDGVKGVVILFNVSGYGKMLNVMALTNTQTHSDAITGFVQSVSLKKPAVESQPPVKAPPTGQGIRPARMSGFKFTTSNFDDGWTSTEQEDWVEAVKGQMKVLIHYPKAGTIFPADPDVLTNAAWDILVAPRYSNLKNYKTAYISTFNRPYLGMGYATEQASGKQVFVLLFRQGNTGWLEFVAPDKNSFIQQYKFDPETIRWDSEADLLNPLSQMVNYNKFAIAESDFNGTWTSDFTGVQQLYNVYTGNYAGMNINQSNEEFVFGVGSSYSWKLLVVSGMVGNAKFANVKSAGKFSVPNNWQIQFSKIETGPRTYNAYWSCIKGARLLHLLDAKAPGSGIYTVYGKK
;
A
#
# COMPACT_ATOMS: atom_id res chain seq x y z
N MET A 1 3.52 -90.64 32.32
CA MET A 1 4.17 -89.40 32.87
C MET A 1 5.03 -88.82 31.80
N LYS A 2 4.53 -87.79 31.06
CA LYS A 2 5.31 -86.95 30.18
C LYS A 2 4.73 -85.56 30.30
N ARG A 3 5.49 -84.62 30.89
CA ARG A 3 5.14 -83.19 31.02
C ARG A 3 5.44 -82.50 29.71
N SER A 4 4.43 -81.90 29.05
CA SER A 4 4.59 -81.02 27.93
C SER A 4 4.70 -79.58 28.47
N ILE A 5 5.81 -78.92 28.16
CA ILE A 5 6.08 -77.54 28.44
C ILE A 5 5.46 -76.75 27.29
N LEU A 6 4.46 -75.89 27.59
CA LEU A 6 3.83 -75.01 26.67
C LEU A 6 4.60 -73.67 26.71
N LEU A 7 5.32 -73.36 25.63
CA LEU A 7 6.01 -72.04 25.46
C LEU A 7 5.01 -71.04 25.01
N PHE A 8 4.74 -70.07 25.87
CA PHE A 8 3.92 -68.85 25.54
C PHE A 8 4.82 -67.79 24.91
N VAL A 9 4.76 -67.64 23.59
CA VAL A 9 5.38 -66.55 22.89
C VAL A 9 4.45 -65.32 22.98
N VAL A 10 4.78 -64.34 23.83
CA VAL A 10 4.10 -63.09 23.91
C VAL A 10 4.62 -62.24 22.77
N PHE A 11 3.79 -62.02 21.74
CA PHE A 11 4.02 -61.06 20.67
C PHE A 11 3.63 -59.67 21.19
N LEU A 12 4.63 -58.91 21.60
CA LEU A 12 4.48 -57.48 21.90
C LEU A 12 4.29 -56.72 20.58
N LEU A 13 3.04 -56.50 20.17
CA LEU A 13 2.66 -55.52 19.17
C LEU A 13 2.87 -54.16 19.80
N SER A 14 4.03 -53.55 19.54
CA SER A 14 4.27 -52.12 19.75
C SER A 14 3.44 -51.37 18.75
N SER A 15 2.23 -50.97 19.15
CA SER A 15 1.44 -49.93 18.44
C SER A 15 2.21 -48.64 18.54
N ALA A 16 3.03 -48.35 17.53
CA ALA A 16 3.53 -46.99 17.32
C ALA A 16 2.30 -46.13 16.98
N ALA A 17 1.73 -45.53 17.99
CA ALA A 17 0.80 -44.41 17.80
C ALA A 17 1.57 -43.31 17.05
N HIS A 18 1.39 -43.27 15.73
CA HIS A 18 1.79 -42.11 14.93
C HIS A 18 0.92 -40.98 15.42
N CYS A 19 1.45 -40.19 16.34
CA CYS A 19 0.96 -38.87 16.65
C CYS A 19 1.18 -38.05 15.37
N PHE A 20 0.21 -38.03 14.48
CA PHE A 20 0.17 -37.07 13.39
C PHE A 20 -0.02 -35.69 14.05
N GLY A 21 1.07 -35.13 14.54
CA GLY A 21 1.12 -33.72 14.89
C GLY A 21 0.70 -32.90 13.67
N GLN A 22 -0.30 -32.08 13.81
CA GLN A 22 -0.77 -31.20 12.75
C GLN A 22 0.42 -30.35 12.33
N GLN A 23 0.81 -30.43 11.06
CA GLN A 23 2.04 -29.80 10.56
C GLN A 23 1.86 -28.27 10.60
N THR A 24 2.75 -27.59 11.30
CA THR A 24 2.77 -26.13 11.38
C THR A 24 3.36 -25.57 10.11
N GLU A 25 2.70 -24.61 9.51
CA GLU A 25 3.18 -23.87 8.34
C GLU A 25 3.60 -22.45 8.71
N THR A 26 4.48 -21.88 7.90
CA THR A 26 4.89 -20.46 8.01
C THR A 26 4.63 -19.75 6.69
N PHE A 27 3.99 -18.60 6.77
CA PHE A 27 3.83 -17.68 5.66
C PHE A 27 4.11 -16.25 6.15
N ASP A 28 5.06 -15.60 5.54
CA ASP A 28 5.53 -14.26 5.91
C ASP A 28 5.93 -14.20 7.40
N ILE A 29 5.30 -13.38 8.22
CA ILE A 29 5.55 -13.27 9.66
C ILE A 29 4.70 -14.22 10.51
N ALA A 30 3.74 -14.90 9.90
CA ALA A 30 2.80 -15.77 10.58
C ALA A 30 3.23 -17.24 10.53
N THR A 31 3.06 -17.93 11.66
CA THR A 31 3.15 -19.39 11.78
C THR A 31 1.77 -19.87 12.24
N PHE A 32 1.22 -20.91 11.62
CA PHE A 32 -0.14 -21.36 11.86
C PHE A 32 -0.30 -22.86 11.58
N GLN A 33 -1.41 -23.42 12.02
CA GLN A 33 -1.81 -24.79 11.72
C GLN A 33 -2.91 -24.79 10.66
N PRO A 34 -2.68 -25.37 9.47
CA PRO A 34 -3.70 -25.49 8.43
C PRO A 34 -4.95 -26.23 8.94
N PRO A 35 -6.16 -25.83 8.57
CA PRO A 35 -7.36 -26.55 8.93
C PRO A 35 -7.38 -27.92 8.23
N LYS A 36 -7.63 -28.98 9.00
CA LYS A 36 -7.56 -30.35 8.51
C LYS A 36 -8.62 -30.64 7.46
N GLY A 37 -8.19 -31.19 6.34
CA GLY A 37 -9.10 -31.59 5.27
C GLY A 37 -9.56 -30.48 4.33
N TRP A 38 -9.08 -29.23 4.54
CA TRP A 38 -9.37 -28.12 3.65
C TRP A 38 -8.41 -28.10 2.47
N GLN A 39 -8.92 -27.66 1.33
CA GLN A 39 -8.08 -27.41 0.16
C GLN A 39 -7.22 -26.18 0.42
N ARG A 40 -5.94 -26.27 0.08
CA ARG A 40 -4.95 -25.21 0.28
C ARG A 40 -4.53 -24.61 -1.05
N GLN A 41 -4.55 -23.30 -1.14
CA GLN A 41 -3.99 -22.54 -2.25
C GLN A 41 -3.05 -21.48 -1.69
N ALA A 42 -1.83 -21.38 -2.22
CA ALA A 42 -0.87 -20.36 -1.83
C ALA A 42 -0.52 -19.48 -3.03
N GLY A 43 -0.41 -18.17 -2.76
CA GLY A 43 0.04 -17.15 -3.69
C GLY A 43 1.10 -16.26 -3.04
N ALA A 44 1.59 -15.29 -3.80
CA ALA A 44 2.57 -14.32 -3.29
C ALA A 44 2.02 -13.49 -2.13
N ASP A 45 0.71 -13.21 -2.15
CA ASP A 45 0.05 -12.25 -1.26
C ASP A 45 -0.77 -12.88 -0.15
N GLY A 46 -0.90 -14.21 -0.14
CA GLY A 46 -1.65 -14.92 0.89
C GLY A 46 -1.70 -16.42 0.73
N VAL A 47 -2.17 -17.05 1.78
CA VAL A 47 -2.51 -18.47 1.81
C VAL A 47 -4.00 -18.61 2.09
N GLN A 48 -4.68 -19.41 1.26
CA GLN A 48 -6.11 -19.63 1.34
C GLN A 48 -6.39 -21.11 1.64
N PHE A 49 -7.40 -21.33 2.46
CA PHE A 49 -7.94 -22.62 2.78
C PHE A 49 -9.44 -22.61 2.50
N SER A 50 -9.95 -23.63 1.82
CA SER A 50 -11.36 -23.73 1.48
C SER A 50 -11.91 -25.14 1.66
N ILE A 51 -13.18 -25.22 2.01
CA ILE A 51 -13.95 -26.45 2.04
C ILE A 51 -15.37 -26.17 1.52
N GLU A 52 -15.89 -27.10 0.74
CA GLU A 52 -17.22 -27.02 0.16
C GLU A 52 -17.94 -28.35 0.31
N ASP A 53 -19.18 -28.33 0.80
CA ASP A 53 -20.12 -29.41 0.70
C ASP A 53 -21.15 -29.08 -0.36
N LYS A 54 -20.97 -29.62 -1.56
CA LYS A 54 -21.84 -29.38 -2.71
C LYS A 54 -23.25 -29.91 -2.48
N SER A 55 -23.43 -30.94 -1.67
CA SER A 55 -24.73 -31.53 -1.39
C SER A 55 -25.59 -30.65 -0.51
N ALA A 56 -24.97 -29.93 0.42
CA ALA A 56 -25.60 -28.98 1.31
C ALA A 56 -25.54 -27.53 0.80
N GLY A 57 -24.80 -27.25 -0.27
CA GLY A 57 -24.49 -25.88 -0.72
C GLY A 57 -23.72 -25.10 0.33
N ALA A 58 -23.03 -25.79 1.25
CA ALA A 58 -22.28 -25.17 2.34
C ALA A 58 -20.81 -25.00 1.96
N PHE A 59 -20.26 -23.83 2.33
CA PHE A 59 -18.84 -23.55 2.11
C PHE A 59 -18.23 -22.76 3.26
N SER A 60 -16.92 -22.86 3.36
CA SER A 60 -16.11 -21.99 4.20
C SER A 60 -14.76 -21.73 3.57
N LEU A 61 -14.26 -20.51 3.76
CA LEU A 61 -13.02 -20.01 3.21
C LEU A 61 -12.28 -19.24 4.30
N ILE A 62 -10.98 -19.47 4.42
CA ILE A 62 -10.07 -18.67 5.24
C ILE A 62 -8.96 -18.14 4.34
N THR A 63 -8.69 -16.87 4.39
CA THR A 63 -7.54 -16.25 3.70
C THR A 63 -6.65 -15.57 4.72
N LEU A 64 -5.41 -16.04 4.86
CA LEU A 64 -4.34 -15.37 5.59
C LEU A 64 -3.57 -14.50 4.60
N PHE A 65 -3.58 -13.20 4.81
CA PHE A 65 -2.92 -12.25 3.93
C PHE A 65 -1.46 -12.02 4.36
N ARG A 66 -0.62 -11.59 3.43
CA ARG A 66 0.73 -11.11 3.74
C ARG A 66 0.65 -9.90 4.65
N SER A 67 1.59 -9.79 5.59
CA SER A 67 1.66 -8.62 6.45
C SER A 67 2.02 -7.37 5.65
N VAL A 68 1.44 -6.25 6.06
CA VAL A 68 1.68 -4.94 5.48
C VAL A 68 2.05 -3.94 6.58
N PRO A 69 2.63 -2.78 6.27
CA PRO A 69 2.84 -1.73 7.25
C PRO A 69 1.56 -1.33 7.96
N SER A 70 1.62 -1.11 9.27
CA SER A 70 0.52 -0.57 10.05
C SER A 70 0.25 0.88 9.63
N LEU A 71 -1.02 1.23 9.48
CA LEU A 71 -1.45 2.58 9.07
C LEU A 71 -1.57 3.55 10.25
N GLY A 72 -1.74 3.03 11.46
CA GLY A 72 -1.99 3.82 12.65
C GLY A 72 -2.29 2.94 13.85
N ASP A 73 -3.33 3.29 14.62
CA ASP A 73 -3.79 2.44 15.71
C ASP A 73 -4.53 1.17 15.20
N SER A 74 -4.82 0.25 16.11
CA SER A 74 -5.43 -1.03 15.75
C SER A 74 -6.82 -0.87 15.11
N LYS A 75 -7.58 0.12 15.55
CA LYS A 75 -8.90 0.40 15.03
C LYS A 75 -8.82 0.98 13.61
N GLU A 76 -7.92 1.92 13.36
CA GLU A 76 -7.67 2.46 12.01
C GLU A 76 -7.24 1.37 11.04
N ASN A 77 -6.35 0.46 11.49
CA ASN A 77 -5.92 -0.70 10.71
C ASN A 77 -7.10 -1.62 10.37
N PHE A 78 -7.96 -1.91 11.34
CA PHE A 78 -9.16 -2.72 11.12
C PHE A 78 -10.12 -2.04 10.15
N ASP A 79 -10.44 -0.75 10.37
CA ASP A 79 -11.39 0.00 9.54
C ASP A 79 -10.89 0.11 8.09
N ALA A 80 -9.58 0.26 7.89
CA ALA A 80 -8.98 0.24 6.57
C ALA A 80 -9.08 -1.15 5.92
N ALA A 81 -8.70 -2.21 6.63
CA ALA A 81 -8.81 -3.58 6.13
C ALA A 81 -10.26 -3.98 5.84
N TRP A 82 -11.23 -3.55 6.66
CA TRP A 82 -12.64 -3.76 6.41
C TRP A 82 -13.10 -3.15 5.09
N ARG A 83 -12.68 -1.93 4.81
CA ARG A 83 -13.03 -1.24 3.55
C ARG A 83 -12.39 -1.88 2.33
N THR A 84 -11.13 -2.28 2.43
CA THR A 84 -10.31 -2.67 1.29
C THR A 84 -10.24 -4.17 1.06
N ILE A 85 -10.50 -4.98 2.09
CA ILE A 85 -10.51 -6.44 1.96
C ILE A 85 -11.95 -6.96 1.95
N VAL A 86 -12.74 -6.58 2.98
CA VAL A 86 -14.07 -7.17 3.14
C VAL A 86 -15.07 -6.62 2.13
N LYS A 87 -15.20 -5.27 2.03
CA LYS A 87 -16.19 -4.66 1.12
C LYS A 87 -15.89 -4.87 -0.36
N GLU A 88 -14.64 -5.16 -0.70
CA GLU A 88 -14.26 -5.52 -2.07
C GLU A 88 -14.50 -7.01 -2.36
N ALA A 89 -14.35 -7.88 -1.36
CA ALA A 89 -14.56 -9.30 -1.53
C ALA A 89 -16.05 -9.66 -1.62
N VAL A 90 -16.86 -9.04 -0.77
CA VAL A 90 -18.30 -9.36 -0.65
C VAL A 90 -19.13 -8.09 -0.43
N ASN A 91 -20.40 -8.15 -0.83
CA ASN A 91 -21.33 -7.05 -0.60
C ASN A 91 -21.83 -7.08 0.85
N VAL A 92 -21.33 -6.14 1.66
CA VAL A 92 -21.71 -5.98 3.07
C VAL A 92 -22.46 -4.67 3.22
N THR A 93 -23.72 -4.74 3.65
CA THR A 93 -24.61 -3.57 3.82
C THR A 93 -24.59 -3.02 5.25
N GLU A 94 -24.15 -3.81 6.22
CA GLU A 94 -24.13 -3.45 7.63
C GLU A 94 -22.72 -3.13 8.13
N ALA A 95 -22.63 -2.31 9.16
CA ALA A 95 -21.38 -2.11 9.87
C ALA A 95 -20.97 -3.41 10.60
N PRO A 96 -19.65 -3.67 10.76
CA PRO A 96 -19.23 -4.88 11.46
C PRO A 96 -19.64 -4.86 12.93
N THR A 97 -20.14 -5.98 13.41
CA THR A 97 -20.26 -6.24 14.84
C THR A 97 -18.88 -6.54 15.40
N MET A 98 -18.37 -5.60 16.20
CA MET A 98 -17.02 -5.72 16.77
C MET A 98 -17.01 -6.60 18.01
N GLN A 99 -15.94 -7.36 18.18
CA GLN A 99 -15.62 -8.05 19.44
C GLN A 99 -14.63 -7.21 20.27
N PRO A 100 -14.56 -7.44 21.59
CA PRO A 100 -13.56 -6.77 22.43
C PRO A 100 -12.14 -6.98 21.90
N SER A 101 -11.37 -5.90 21.81
CA SER A 101 -9.97 -5.95 21.40
C SER A 101 -9.13 -6.79 22.35
N ALA A 102 -8.12 -7.48 21.84
CA ALA A 102 -7.17 -8.25 22.64
C ALA A 102 -5.73 -7.80 22.34
N ASP A 103 -4.83 -7.95 23.28
CA ASP A 103 -3.40 -7.59 23.13
C ASP A 103 -2.50 -8.80 23.44
N PRO A 104 -2.44 -9.78 22.52
CA PRO A 104 -1.57 -10.94 22.68
C PRO A 104 -0.11 -10.56 22.42
N GLN A 105 0.70 -10.48 23.46
CA GLN A 105 2.17 -10.31 23.38
C GLN A 105 2.64 -9.04 22.64
N GLY A 106 1.90 -7.93 22.75
CA GLY A 106 2.21 -6.65 22.10
C GLY A 106 1.75 -6.58 20.64
N TRP A 107 0.92 -7.51 20.22
CA TRP A 107 0.11 -7.43 19.00
C TRP A 107 -1.34 -7.12 19.40
N LYS A 108 -1.91 -6.07 18.84
CA LYS A 108 -3.31 -5.72 19.06
C LYS A 108 -4.18 -6.44 18.05
N LEU A 109 -5.17 -7.17 18.52
CA LEU A 109 -6.15 -7.89 17.72
C LEU A 109 -7.49 -7.14 17.74
N GLU A 110 -7.99 -6.77 16.57
CA GLU A 110 -9.34 -6.31 16.33
C GLU A 110 -10.09 -7.36 15.51
N MET A 111 -11.34 -7.65 15.89
CA MET A 111 -12.17 -8.62 15.19
C MET A 111 -13.56 -8.03 14.97
N GLY A 112 -14.07 -8.19 13.77
CA GLY A 112 -15.43 -7.79 13.41
C GLY A 112 -16.08 -8.75 12.42
N SER A 113 -17.40 -8.87 12.45
CA SER A 113 -18.17 -9.72 11.56
C SER A 113 -19.43 -9.03 11.08
N ALA A 114 -19.87 -9.36 9.86
CA ALA A 114 -21.14 -8.90 9.31
C ALA A 114 -21.74 -9.93 8.36
N PRO A 115 -23.08 -9.90 8.16
CA PRO A 115 -23.69 -10.66 7.09
C PRO A 115 -23.28 -10.12 5.71
N PHE A 116 -23.17 -11.00 4.74
CA PHE A 116 -22.94 -10.63 3.35
C PHE A 116 -23.91 -11.34 2.41
N GLU A 117 -24.14 -10.75 1.25
CA GLU A 117 -24.81 -11.38 0.12
C GLU A 117 -24.01 -11.09 -1.16
N LYS A 118 -23.65 -12.15 -1.88
CA LYS A 118 -22.94 -12.04 -3.17
C LYS A 118 -23.42 -13.15 -4.12
N ASP A 119 -23.85 -12.76 -5.31
CA ASP A 119 -24.30 -13.68 -6.36
C ASP A 119 -25.41 -14.65 -5.87
N GLY A 120 -26.31 -14.17 -5.00
CA GLY A 120 -27.39 -14.95 -4.40
C GLY A 120 -26.97 -15.84 -3.22
N VAL A 121 -25.69 -15.85 -2.85
CA VAL A 121 -25.18 -16.58 -1.69
C VAL A 121 -25.14 -15.66 -0.48
N LYS A 122 -25.80 -16.08 0.61
CA LYS A 122 -25.81 -15.40 1.90
C LYS A 122 -24.87 -16.09 2.89
N GLY A 123 -24.15 -15.32 3.68
CA GLY A 123 -23.24 -15.86 4.69
C GLY A 123 -22.76 -14.80 5.67
N VAL A 124 -21.71 -15.13 6.39
CA VAL A 124 -21.04 -14.23 7.34
C VAL A 124 -19.58 -14.07 6.92
N VAL A 125 -19.14 -12.83 6.88
CA VAL A 125 -17.71 -12.48 6.76
C VAL A 125 -17.19 -12.12 8.14
N ILE A 126 -15.99 -12.60 8.44
CA ILE A 126 -15.26 -12.29 9.68
C ILE A 126 -13.89 -11.78 9.28
N LEU A 127 -13.49 -10.63 9.81
CA LEU A 127 -12.15 -10.09 9.65
C LEU A 127 -11.43 -10.08 11.00
N PHE A 128 -10.23 -10.63 11.03
CA PHE A 128 -9.27 -10.52 12.11
C PHE A 128 -8.12 -9.66 11.61
N ASN A 129 -7.91 -8.53 12.27
CA ASN A 129 -6.77 -7.64 12.00
C ASN A 129 -5.85 -7.66 13.20
N VAL A 130 -4.61 -8.06 13.01
CA VAL A 130 -3.59 -8.07 14.06
C VAL A 130 -2.52 -7.05 13.70
N SER A 131 -2.31 -6.06 14.56
CA SER A 131 -1.33 -4.99 14.33
C SER A 131 -0.37 -4.80 15.50
N GLY A 132 0.89 -4.53 15.16
CA GLY A 132 1.96 -4.33 16.16
C GLY A 132 3.31 -4.20 15.47
N TYR A 133 4.27 -3.60 16.16
CA TYR A 133 5.65 -3.45 15.68
C TYR A 133 5.74 -2.83 14.26
N GLY A 134 4.85 -1.87 13.95
CA GLY A 134 4.79 -1.20 12.66
C GLY A 134 4.21 -2.05 11.51
N LYS A 135 3.65 -3.22 11.81
CA LYS A 135 3.02 -4.12 10.81
C LYS A 135 1.59 -4.46 11.19
N MET A 136 0.80 -4.81 10.19
CA MET A 136 -0.49 -5.46 10.39
C MET A 136 -0.62 -6.69 9.49
N LEU A 137 -1.38 -7.67 9.97
CA LEU A 137 -1.70 -8.91 9.27
C LEU A 137 -3.21 -9.12 9.36
N ASN A 138 -3.80 -9.56 8.25
CA ASN A 138 -5.22 -9.78 8.15
C ASN A 138 -5.53 -11.27 7.91
N VAL A 139 -6.56 -11.75 8.57
CA VAL A 139 -7.19 -13.04 8.27
C VAL A 139 -8.67 -12.76 8.01
N MET A 140 -9.15 -13.13 6.83
CA MET A 140 -10.56 -13.05 6.48
C MET A 140 -11.16 -14.45 6.39
N ALA A 141 -12.30 -14.65 7.02
CA ALA A 141 -13.08 -15.87 6.86
C ALA A 141 -14.45 -15.54 6.25
N LEU A 142 -14.87 -16.35 5.29
CA LEU A 142 -16.21 -16.34 4.69
C LEU A 142 -16.87 -17.70 4.92
N THR A 143 -18.10 -17.70 5.39
CA THR A 143 -18.84 -18.97 5.58
C THR A 143 -20.36 -18.74 5.50
N ASN A 144 -21.06 -19.72 4.96
CA ASN A 144 -22.52 -19.77 4.99
C ASN A 144 -23.05 -20.90 5.90
N THR A 145 -22.18 -21.51 6.71
CA THR A 145 -22.52 -22.60 7.61
C THR A 145 -21.83 -22.48 8.96
N GLN A 146 -22.44 -22.97 10.01
CA GLN A 146 -21.81 -23.07 11.33
C GLN A 146 -20.94 -24.33 11.48
N THR A 147 -21.06 -25.30 10.60
CA THR A 147 -20.36 -26.59 10.67
C THR A 147 -18.85 -26.46 10.76
N HIS A 148 -18.29 -25.38 10.18
CA HIS A 148 -16.85 -25.17 10.13
C HIS A 148 -16.35 -24.08 11.10
N SER A 149 -17.21 -23.60 12.02
CA SER A 149 -16.87 -22.53 12.95
C SER A 149 -15.68 -22.88 13.85
N ASP A 150 -15.60 -24.12 14.34
CA ASP A 150 -14.50 -24.60 15.16
C ASP A 150 -13.19 -24.64 14.39
N ALA A 151 -13.23 -25.02 13.11
CA ALA A 151 -12.05 -25.05 12.25
C ALA A 151 -11.53 -23.63 11.97
N ILE A 152 -12.43 -22.66 11.72
CA ILE A 152 -12.08 -21.25 11.54
C ILE A 152 -11.47 -20.70 12.82
N THR A 153 -12.11 -20.94 13.97
CA THR A 153 -11.63 -20.47 15.27
C THR A 153 -10.27 -21.11 15.62
N GLY A 154 -10.14 -22.42 15.43
CA GLY A 154 -8.88 -23.14 15.66
C GLY A 154 -7.74 -22.64 14.78
N PHE A 155 -8.02 -22.33 13.51
CA PHE A 155 -7.03 -21.73 12.62
C PHE A 155 -6.54 -20.40 13.18
N VAL A 156 -7.45 -19.47 13.49
CA VAL A 156 -7.09 -18.13 13.98
C VAL A 156 -6.33 -18.21 15.30
N GLN A 157 -6.74 -19.08 16.22
CA GLN A 157 -6.04 -19.29 17.48
C GLN A 157 -4.64 -19.91 17.31
N SER A 158 -4.42 -20.64 16.22
CA SER A 158 -3.11 -21.22 15.91
C SER A 158 -2.12 -20.21 15.31
N VAL A 159 -2.60 -19.03 14.86
CA VAL A 159 -1.75 -18.01 14.26
C VAL A 159 -0.85 -17.38 15.32
N SER A 160 0.44 -17.57 15.16
CA SER A 160 1.49 -16.94 15.98
C SER A 160 2.32 -16.02 15.09
N LEU A 161 2.58 -14.81 15.56
CA LEU A 161 3.31 -13.81 14.80
C LEU A 161 4.72 -13.65 15.33
N LYS A 162 5.68 -13.71 14.43
CA LYS A 162 7.08 -13.39 14.75
C LYS A 162 7.21 -11.90 14.96
N LYS A 163 7.76 -11.51 16.10
CA LYS A 163 8.25 -10.13 16.26
C LYS A 163 9.28 -9.89 15.17
N PRO A 164 9.18 -8.81 14.39
CA PRO A 164 10.27 -8.43 13.51
C PRO A 164 11.53 -8.37 14.36
N ALA A 165 12.60 -9.02 13.91
CA ALA A 165 13.89 -8.83 14.54
C ALA A 165 14.12 -7.31 14.53
N VAL A 166 14.35 -6.73 15.70
CA VAL A 166 14.95 -5.41 15.77
C VAL A 166 16.35 -5.65 15.17
N GLU A 167 16.50 -5.36 13.88
CA GLU A 167 17.84 -5.18 13.36
C GLU A 167 18.44 -4.11 14.25
N SER A 168 19.29 -4.54 15.15
CA SER A 168 20.18 -3.63 15.87
C SER A 168 20.98 -2.94 14.79
N GLN A 169 20.52 -1.74 14.42
CA GLN A 169 21.30 -0.87 13.54
C GLN A 169 22.67 -0.80 14.19
N PRO A 170 23.75 -1.11 13.46
CA PRO A 170 25.07 -0.81 13.95
C PRO A 170 25.06 0.66 14.36
N PRO A 171 25.71 1.03 15.50
CA PRO A 171 25.63 2.37 16.04
C PRO A 171 25.88 3.35 14.88
N VAL A 172 24.91 4.22 14.64
CA VAL A 172 25.01 5.26 13.62
C VAL A 172 26.25 6.07 14.02
N LYS A 173 27.36 5.83 13.35
CA LYS A 173 28.51 6.75 13.41
C LYS A 173 27.96 8.10 13.05
N ALA A 174 28.11 9.05 13.95
CA ALA A 174 27.78 10.44 13.71
C ALA A 174 28.31 10.81 12.29
N PRO A 175 27.51 11.44 11.44
CA PRO A 175 27.96 11.78 10.10
C PRO A 175 29.24 12.60 10.23
N PRO A 176 30.27 12.28 9.46
CA PRO A 176 31.47 13.09 9.45
C PRO A 176 31.10 14.50 9.03
N THR A 177 31.32 15.45 9.90
CA THR A 177 31.23 16.88 9.63
C THR A 177 32.15 17.19 8.44
N GLY A 178 31.53 17.57 7.30
CA GLY A 178 32.29 18.10 6.17
C GLY A 178 32.42 17.21 4.94
N GLN A 179 31.33 16.65 4.44
CA GLN A 179 31.28 16.24 3.03
C GLN A 179 30.30 17.16 2.30
N GLY A 180 30.87 17.92 1.36
CA GLY A 180 30.12 18.76 0.45
C GLY A 180 28.97 17.96 -0.19
N ILE A 181 27.87 18.65 -0.44
CA ILE A 181 26.67 18.16 -1.08
C ILE A 181 27.09 17.32 -2.30
N ARG A 182 27.00 15.98 -2.17
CA ARG A 182 27.13 15.13 -3.35
C ARG A 182 25.93 15.45 -4.25
N PRO A 183 26.17 15.73 -5.55
CA PRO A 183 25.07 15.91 -6.47
C PRO A 183 24.18 14.67 -6.39
N ALA A 184 22.88 14.92 -6.26
CA ALA A 184 21.87 13.88 -6.20
C ALA A 184 22.12 12.84 -7.30
N ARG A 185 22.12 11.55 -6.95
CA ARG A 185 22.06 10.49 -7.96
C ARG A 185 20.67 10.58 -8.58
N MET A 186 20.58 11.34 -9.65
CA MET A 186 19.36 11.33 -10.47
C MET A 186 19.12 9.89 -10.92
N SER A 187 17.86 9.50 -11.02
CA SER A 187 17.43 8.17 -11.51
C SER A 187 17.97 7.81 -12.89
N GLY A 188 18.63 8.76 -13.57
CA GLY A 188 19.08 8.65 -14.94
C GLY A 188 17.98 8.82 -15.99
N PHE A 189 16.74 9.08 -15.55
CA PHE A 189 15.63 9.37 -16.44
C PHE A 189 15.71 10.81 -16.95
N LYS A 190 15.43 10.97 -18.25
CA LYS A 190 15.25 12.27 -18.87
C LYS A 190 13.77 12.42 -19.21
N PHE A 191 13.11 13.40 -18.59
CA PHE A 191 11.73 13.72 -18.94
C PHE A 191 11.70 14.72 -20.08
N THR A 192 10.79 14.55 -21.04
CA THR A 192 10.64 15.46 -22.18
C THR A 192 10.03 16.78 -21.76
N THR A 193 9.14 16.77 -20.78
CA THR A 193 8.55 17.97 -20.17
C THR A 193 7.96 17.62 -18.80
N SER A 194 7.97 18.59 -17.90
CA SER A 194 7.25 18.60 -16.65
C SER A 194 6.52 19.93 -16.45
N ASN A 195 6.34 20.70 -17.56
CA ASN A 195 5.65 21.98 -17.52
C ASN A 195 4.14 21.77 -17.55
N PHE A 196 3.47 22.41 -16.62
CA PHE A 196 2.01 22.44 -16.51
C PHE A 196 1.53 23.81 -16.99
N ASP A 197 0.40 23.88 -17.69
CA ASP A 197 -0.13 25.10 -18.28
C ASP A 197 -0.49 26.19 -17.26
N ASP A 198 -0.47 25.88 -15.98
CA ASP A 198 -0.72 26.77 -14.86
C ASP A 198 0.53 27.48 -14.29
N GLY A 199 1.67 27.27 -14.93
CA GLY A 199 2.95 27.89 -14.60
C GLY A 199 3.79 27.13 -13.56
N TRP A 200 3.35 25.97 -13.09
CA TRP A 200 4.18 25.05 -12.31
C TRP A 200 5.09 24.23 -13.23
N THR A 201 6.26 23.90 -12.73
CA THR A 201 7.19 22.95 -13.35
C THR A 201 7.68 21.98 -12.28
N SER A 202 7.85 20.72 -12.64
CA SER A 202 8.32 19.69 -11.72
C SER A 202 9.67 19.12 -12.13
N THR A 203 10.51 18.83 -11.14
CA THR A 203 11.83 18.21 -11.31
C THR A 203 12.01 17.11 -10.30
N GLU A 204 12.48 15.95 -10.75
CA GLU A 204 12.84 14.85 -9.88
C GLU A 204 14.11 15.20 -9.09
N GLN A 205 14.06 14.97 -7.78
CA GLN A 205 15.21 15.06 -6.87
C GLN A 205 15.44 13.72 -6.19
N GLU A 206 16.50 13.59 -5.39
CA GLU A 206 16.83 12.33 -4.72
C GLU A 206 15.74 11.88 -3.72
N ASP A 207 15.21 12.81 -2.92
CA ASP A 207 14.29 12.52 -1.82
C ASP A 207 12.86 13.09 -2.01
N TRP A 208 12.61 13.81 -3.09
CA TRP A 208 11.31 14.43 -3.41
C TRP A 208 11.17 14.78 -4.89
N VAL A 209 9.97 15.08 -5.31
CA VAL A 209 9.73 15.88 -6.52
C VAL A 209 9.61 17.32 -6.12
N GLU A 210 10.40 18.20 -6.74
CA GLU A 210 10.33 19.65 -6.54
C GLU A 210 9.42 20.26 -7.60
N ALA A 211 8.29 20.82 -7.18
CA ALA A 211 7.42 21.64 -8.02
C ALA A 211 7.70 23.12 -7.75
N VAL A 212 7.90 23.90 -8.81
CA VAL A 212 8.29 25.32 -8.71
C VAL A 212 7.36 26.20 -9.53
N LYS A 213 6.97 27.33 -8.95
CA LYS A 213 6.26 28.43 -9.65
C LYS A 213 6.76 29.78 -9.15
N GLY A 214 7.49 30.50 -9.99
CA GLY A 214 8.16 31.74 -9.57
C GLY A 214 9.16 31.46 -8.44
N GLN A 215 8.90 32.05 -7.27
CA GLN A 215 9.74 31.86 -6.07
C GLN A 215 9.16 30.81 -5.09
N MET A 216 7.98 30.27 -5.39
CA MET A 216 7.36 29.22 -4.60
C MET A 216 7.94 27.87 -4.98
N LYS A 217 8.25 27.04 -3.96
CA LYS A 217 8.64 25.64 -4.14
C LYS A 217 7.71 24.75 -3.32
N VAL A 218 7.41 23.57 -3.84
CA VAL A 218 6.73 22.51 -3.10
C VAL A 218 7.56 21.25 -3.27
N LEU A 219 8.01 20.68 -2.16
CA LEU A 219 8.74 19.43 -2.14
C LEU A 219 7.75 18.32 -1.81
N ILE A 220 7.50 17.46 -2.77
CA ILE A 220 6.63 16.28 -2.63
C ILE A 220 7.54 15.14 -2.19
N HIS A 221 7.62 14.93 -0.88
CA HIS A 221 8.56 13.98 -0.29
C HIS A 221 8.24 12.54 -0.67
N TYR A 222 9.26 11.79 -1.07
CA TYR A 222 9.13 10.34 -1.19
C TYR A 222 9.02 9.69 0.18
N PRO A 223 8.34 8.54 0.28
CA PRO A 223 8.38 7.74 1.49
C PRO A 223 9.83 7.39 1.85
N LYS A 224 10.21 7.65 3.07
CA LYS A 224 11.55 7.34 3.55
C LYS A 224 11.57 5.91 4.08
N ALA A 225 12.16 4.98 3.33
CA ALA A 225 12.27 3.58 3.73
C ALA A 225 12.92 3.45 5.11
N GLY A 226 12.35 2.62 5.97
CA GLY A 226 12.84 2.42 7.35
C GLY A 226 12.49 3.53 8.33
N THR A 227 11.81 4.61 7.92
CA THR A 227 11.34 5.64 8.83
C THR A 227 9.97 5.27 9.38
N ILE A 228 9.89 5.12 10.70
CA ILE A 228 8.62 4.93 11.41
C ILE A 228 8.27 6.27 12.04
N PHE A 229 7.19 6.88 11.57
CA PHE A 229 6.63 8.07 12.22
C PHE A 229 5.81 7.66 13.43
N PRO A 230 5.80 8.49 14.50
CA PRO A 230 4.93 8.25 15.65
C PRO A 230 3.46 8.17 15.23
N ALA A 231 2.70 7.27 15.86
CA ALA A 231 1.26 7.19 15.63
C ALA A 231 0.50 8.31 16.38
N ASP A 232 1.11 8.88 17.41
CA ASP A 232 0.54 9.98 18.18
C ASP A 232 0.49 11.26 17.35
N PRO A 233 -0.70 11.83 17.10
CA PRO A 233 -0.88 13.06 16.34
C PRO A 233 -0.11 14.27 16.88
N ASP A 234 0.02 14.38 18.19
CA ASP A 234 0.65 15.53 18.84
C ASP A 234 2.16 15.60 18.59
N VAL A 235 2.80 14.45 18.39
CA VAL A 235 4.25 14.36 18.12
C VAL A 235 4.57 14.07 16.66
N LEU A 236 3.60 13.60 15.87
CA LEU A 236 3.79 13.19 14.48
C LEU A 236 4.38 14.30 13.62
N THR A 237 3.82 15.51 13.69
CA THR A 237 4.26 16.64 12.88
C THR A 237 5.67 17.09 13.26
N ASN A 238 6.01 17.09 14.56
CA ASN A 238 7.35 17.44 15.02
C ASN A 238 8.38 16.42 14.53
N ALA A 239 8.09 15.12 14.67
CA ALA A 239 8.97 14.06 14.17
C ALA A 239 9.15 14.14 12.64
N ALA A 240 8.10 14.44 11.90
CA ALA A 240 8.20 14.63 10.45
C ALA A 240 9.02 15.87 10.10
N TRP A 241 8.85 16.97 10.84
CA TRP A 241 9.65 18.17 10.66
C TRP A 241 11.14 17.89 10.88
N ASP A 242 11.49 17.22 11.97
CA ASP A 242 12.87 16.90 12.31
C ASP A 242 13.55 16.01 11.26
N ILE A 243 12.79 15.09 10.64
CA ILE A 243 13.32 14.14 9.66
C ILE A 243 13.36 14.75 8.25
N LEU A 244 12.32 15.48 7.85
CA LEU A 244 12.12 15.91 6.46
C LEU A 244 12.57 17.35 6.22
N VAL A 245 12.40 18.25 7.19
CA VAL A 245 12.64 19.70 7.03
C VAL A 245 13.93 20.13 7.69
N ALA A 246 14.07 19.89 8.98
CA ALA A 246 15.18 20.42 9.80
C ALA A 246 16.59 20.21 9.23
N PRO A 247 16.92 19.09 8.55
CA PRO A 247 18.27 18.89 8.01
C PRO A 247 18.71 19.93 6.97
N ARG A 248 17.77 20.65 6.34
CA ARG A 248 18.07 21.62 5.27
C ARG A 248 17.97 23.08 5.72
N TYR A 249 17.56 23.30 6.96
CA TYR A 249 17.33 24.63 7.47
C TYR A 249 18.06 24.89 8.79
N SER A 250 18.25 26.14 9.10
CA SER A 250 18.78 26.64 10.37
C SER A 250 17.95 27.83 10.86
N ASN A 251 18.22 28.29 12.09
CA ASN A 251 17.59 29.49 12.64
C ASN A 251 16.05 29.47 12.62
N LEU A 252 15.46 28.33 12.98
CA LEU A 252 14.00 28.18 13.05
C LEU A 252 13.40 29.18 14.05
N LYS A 253 12.40 29.95 13.61
CA LYS A 253 11.70 30.95 14.40
C LYS A 253 10.18 30.79 14.23
N ASN A 254 9.46 31.09 15.30
CA ASN A 254 8.00 31.09 15.31
C ASN A 254 7.39 29.76 14.85
N TYR A 255 8.05 28.66 15.19
CA TYR A 255 7.55 27.34 14.84
C TYR A 255 6.24 27.05 15.56
N LYS A 256 5.25 26.59 14.79
CA LYS A 256 3.93 26.18 15.30
C LYS A 256 3.49 24.91 14.62
N THR A 257 2.74 24.09 15.34
CA THR A 257 2.06 22.92 14.79
C THR A 257 0.56 23.07 14.95
N ALA A 258 -0.19 22.50 14.02
CA ALA A 258 -1.63 22.34 14.11
C ALA A 258 -2.05 21.02 13.49
N TYR A 259 -3.08 20.41 14.07
CA TYR A 259 -3.80 19.30 13.46
C TYR A 259 -5.28 19.38 13.86
N ILE A 260 -6.13 18.71 13.09
CA ILE A 260 -7.56 18.63 13.38
C ILE A 260 -7.93 17.18 13.58
N SER A 261 -8.71 16.92 14.61
CA SER A 261 -9.22 15.60 14.94
C SER A 261 -10.49 15.27 14.12
N THR A 262 -10.39 15.28 12.78
CA THR A 262 -11.46 14.88 11.86
C THR A 262 -11.07 13.67 11.04
N PHE A 263 -11.98 13.11 10.26
CA PHE A 263 -11.78 11.91 9.45
C PHE A 263 -10.58 12.02 8.48
N ASN A 264 -10.34 13.20 7.90
CA ASN A 264 -9.17 13.50 7.05
C ASN A 264 -8.28 14.53 7.73
N ARG A 265 -7.67 14.14 8.85
CA ARG A 265 -6.84 15.04 9.67
C ARG A 265 -5.75 15.72 8.85
N PRO A 266 -5.76 17.05 8.72
CA PRO A 266 -4.61 17.76 8.26
C PRO A 266 -3.61 17.92 9.40
N TYR A 267 -2.34 17.72 9.08
CA TYR A 267 -1.19 17.95 9.96
C TYR A 267 -0.36 19.05 9.38
N LEU A 268 -0.02 20.04 10.18
CA LEU A 268 0.78 21.18 9.76
C LEU A 268 1.86 21.48 10.78
N GLY A 269 3.06 21.74 10.25
CA GLY A 269 4.14 22.41 10.97
C GLY A 269 4.56 23.61 10.13
N MET A 270 4.72 24.79 10.75
CA MET A 270 5.10 25.97 10.00
C MET A 270 6.04 26.86 10.81
N GLY A 271 6.87 27.62 10.12
CA GLY A 271 7.78 28.55 10.74
C GLY A 271 8.65 29.28 9.72
N TYR A 272 9.47 30.21 10.23
CA TYR A 272 10.51 30.85 9.44
C TYR A 272 11.84 30.17 9.71
N ALA A 273 12.61 29.92 8.66
CA ALA A 273 13.91 29.28 8.79
C ALA A 273 14.88 29.83 7.75
N THR A 274 16.18 29.62 7.95
CA THR A 274 17.20 29.96 6.97
C THR A 274 17.55 28.71 6.17
N GLU A 275 17.30 28.73 4.86
CA GLU A 275 17.67 27.64 3.94
C GLU A 275 19.21 27.59 3.85
N GLN A 276 19.80 26.45 4.23
CA GLN A 276 21.27 26.31 4.31
C GLN A 276 21.95 26.45 2.94
N ALA A 277 21.31 25.99 1.87
CA ALA A 277 21.86 26.02 0.52
C ALA A 277 21.96 27.46 -0.04
N SER A 278 21.04 28.34 0.29
CA SER A 278 20.97 29.71 -0.25
C SER A 278 21.32 30.80 0.76
N GLY A 279 21.33 30.49 2.05
CA GLY A 279 21.46 31.45 3.14
C GLY A 279 20.24 32.38 3.31
N LYS A 280 19.16 32.17 2.55
CA LYS A 280 17.97 33.01 2.58
C LYS A 280 17.01 32.58 3.68
N GLN A 281 16.40 33.57 4.32
CA GLN A 281 15.26 33.32 5.19
C GLN A 281 14.02 33.02 4.32
N VAL A 282 13.28 31.99 4.68
CA VAL A 282 12.08 31.53 4.00
C VAL A 282 10.99 31.19 5.02
N PHE A 283 9.75 31.23 4.58
CA PHE A 283 8.62 30.64 5.29
C PHE A 283 8.45 29.20 4.82
N VAL A 284 8.41 28.27 5.76
CA VAL A 284 8.26 26.83 5.49
C VAL A 284 6.97 26.35 6.15
N LEU A 285 6.17 25.59 5.38
CA LEU A 285 5.00 24.88 5.88
C LEU A 285 5.09 23.41 5.46
N LEU A 286 5.14 22.52 6.45
CA LEU A 286 5.05 21.07 6.25
C LEU A 286 3.60 20.65 6.43
N PHE A 287 3.06 19.89 5.47
CA PHE A 287 1.65 19.54 5.41
C PHE A 287 1.47 18.06 5.07
N ARG A 288 0.47 17.44 5.68
CA ARG A 288 -0.05 16.13 5.31
C ARG A 288 -1.55 16.11 5.57
N GLN A 289 -2.32 15.54 4.64
CA GLN A 289 -3.74 15.29 4.83
C GLN A 289 -4.12 13.95 4.19
N GLY A 290 -4.79 13.09 4.96
CA GLY A 290 -5.15 11.78 4.46
C GLY A 290 -3.93 11.06 3.87
N ASN A 291 -4.01 10.78 2.59
CA ASN A 291 -3.05 9.95 1.85
C ASN A 291 -2.06 10.74 0.98
N THR A 292 -1.93 12.06 1.16
CA THR A 292 -1.07 12.89 0.31
C THR A 292 0.43 12.61 0.47
N GLY A 293 0.84 11.90 1.53
CA GLY A 293 2.23 11.94 1.96
C GLY A 293 2.58 13.30 2.57
N TRP A 294 3.87 13.56 2.81
CA TRP A 294 4.33 14.84 3.33
C TRP A 294 4.68 15.79 2.18
N LEU A 295 4.09 16.98 2.23
CA LEU A 295 4.33 18.07 1.31
C LEU A 295 4.97 19.22 2.07
N GLU A 296 6.06 19.76 1.55
CA GLU A 296 6.76 20.88 2.15
C GLU A 296 6.67 22.09 1.21
N PHE A 297 6.05 23.14 1.69
CA PHE A 297 5.87 24.41 0.99
C PHE A 297 6.96 25.38 1.43
N VAL A 298 7.68 25.93 0.48
CA VAL A 298 8.74 26.92 0.74
C VAL A 298 8.40 28.18 -0.01
N ALA A 299 8.20 29.27 0.72
CA ALA A 299 7.89 30.58 0.20
C ALA A 299 8.95 31.60 0.64
N PRO A 300 9.18 32.69 -0.11
CA PRO A 300 10.07 33.76 0.33
C PRO A 300 9.66 34.35 1.70
N ASP A 301 8.35 34.45 1.92
CA ASP A 301 7.72 34.86 3.17
C ASP A 301 6.27 34.37 3.26
N LYS A 302 5.62 34.56 4.41
CA LYS A 302 4.24 34.15 4.64
C LYS A 302 3.25 34.87 3.71
N ASN A 303 3.48 36.13 3.36
CA ASN A 303 2.59 36.85 2.47
C ASN A 303 2.59 36.27 1.06
N SER A 304 3.74 35.85 0.56
CA SER A 304 3.87 35.15 -0.71
C SER A 304 3.09 33.82 -0.69
N PHE A 305 3.15 33.09 0.42
CA PHE A 305 2.34 31.89 0.61
C PHE A 305 0.83 32.21 0.57
N ILE A 306 0.39 33.22 1.33
CA ILE A 306 -1.02 33.66 1.36
C ILE A 306 -1.49 34.12 -0.03
N GLN A 307 -0.66 34.85 -0.77
CA GLN A 307 -0.99 35.25 -2.13
C GLN A 307 -1.20 34.06 -3.08
N GLN A 308 -0.39 33.02 -2.93
CA GLN A 308 -0.48 31.80 -3.77
C GLN A 308 -1.70 30.95 -3.40
N TYR A 309 -1.92 30.68 -2.11
CA TYR A 309 -2.90 29.69 -1.64
C TYR A 309 -4.20 30.32 -1.12
N LYS A 310 -4.27 31.68 -1.00
CA LYS A 310 -5.47 32.47 -0.65
C LYS A 310 -5.99 32.27 0.78
N PHE A 311 -5.16 31.79 1.69
CA PHE A 311 -5.49 31.72 3.12
C PHE A 311 -4.24 31.91 3.98
N ASP A 312 -4.44 32.36 5.24
CA ASP A 312 -3.37 32.45 6.23
C ASP A 312 -3.34 31.17 7.08
N PRO A 313 -2.28 30.35 7.02
CA PRO A 313 -2.20 29.09 7.75
C PRO A 313 -2.13 29.26 9.27
N GLU A 314 -1.84 30.46 9.78
CA GLU A 314 -1.81 30.73 11.23
C GLU A 314 -3.18 31.10 11.81
N THR A 315 -4.11 31.53 10.99
CA THR A 315 -5.42 32.04 11.43
C THR A 315 -6.60 31.23 10.91
N ILE A 316 -6.34 30.27 10.03
CA ILE A 316 -7.38 29.44 9.45
C ILE A 316 -8.17 28.68 10.53
N ARG A 317 -9.48 28.63 10.37
CA ARG A 317 -10.38 27.88 11.23
C ARG A 317 -10.58 26.49 10.66
N TRP A 318 -9.83 25.55 11.18
CA TRP A 318 -9.74 24.19 10.69
C TRP A 318 -11.05 23.41 10.75
N ASP A 319 -11.95 23.77 11.66
CA ASP A 319 -13.25 23.15 11.87
C ASP A 319 -14.29 23.54 10.82
N SER A 320 -14.15 24.72 10.21
CA SER A 320 -15.11 25.28 9.28
C SER A 320 -14.54 25.66 7.91
N GLU A 321 -13.20 25.67 7.78
CA GLU A 321 -12.49 26.17 6.59
C GLU A 321 -11.56 25.07 6.00
N ALA A 322 -11.83 23.79 6.30
CA ALA A 322 -10.98 22.68 5.84
C ALA A 322 -10.84 22.61 4.31
N ASP A 323 -11.82 23.09 3.56
CA ASP A 323 -11.79 23.15 2.10
C ASP A 323 -10.70 24.07 1.56
N LEU A 324 -10.28 25.07 2.33
CA LEU A 324 -9.17 25.97 1.96
C LEU A 324 -7.83 25.22 1.87
N LEU A 325 -7.74 24.03 2.45
CA LEU A 325 -6.56 23.17 2.36
C LEU A 325 -6.50 22.33 1.08
N ASN A 326 -7.60 22.22 0.35
CA ASN A 326 -7.62 21.45 -0.90
C ASN A 326 -6.51 21.84 -1.89
N PRO A 327 -6.17 23.12 -2.09
CA PRO A 327 -5.06 23.53 -2.93
C PRO A 327 -3.71 22.96 -2.46
N LEU A 328 -3.50 22.79 -1.16
CA LEU A 328 -2.28 22.16 -0.63
C LEU A 328 -2.25 20.67 -0.98
N SER A 329 -3.35 19.96 -0.73
CA SER A 329 -3.48 18.52 -1.04
C SER A 329 -3.29 18.24 -2.54
N GLN A 330 -3.77 19.13 -3.40
CA GLN A 330 -3.66 18.98 -4.85
C GLN A 330 -2.22 19.07 -5.37
N MET A 331 -1.28 19.61 -4.58
CA MET A 331 0.12 19.68 -4.99
C MET A 331 0.77 18.30 -5.21
N VAL A 332 0.23 17.23 -4.66
CA VAL A 332 0.67 15.86 -4.97
C VAL A 332 0.57 15.53 -6.46
N ASN A 333 -0.39 16.15 -7.17
CA ASN A 333 -0.61 15.93 -8.59
C ASN A 333 0.53 16.46 -9.48
N TYR A 334 1.44 17.27 -8.94
CA TYR A 334 2.63 17.73 -9.66
C TYR A 334 3.78 16.73 -9.66
N ASN A 335 3.66 15.58 -8.99
CA ASN A 335 4.50 14.41 -9.25
C ASN A 335 4.02 13.72 -10.53
N LYS A 336 4.11 14.44 -11.64
CA LYS A 336 3.59 14.01 -12.93
C LYS A 336 4.52 14.47 -14.04
N PHE A 337 4.96 13.54 -14.87
CA PHE A 337 5.92 13.79 -15.93
C PHE A 337 5.40 13.25 -17.25
N ALA A 338 5.67 13.99 -18.31
CA ALA A 338 5.32 13.60 -19.65
C ALA A 338 6.03 12.31 -20.10
N ILE A 339 5.36 11.59 -20.99
CA ILE A 339 5.90 10.39 -21.60
C ILE A 339 6.62 10.70 -22.93
N ALA A 340 7.64 9.92 -23.23
CA ALA A 340 8.25 9.86 -24.55
C ALA A 340 8.42 8.40 -24.95
N GLU A 341 8.43 8.11 -26.25
CA GLU A 341 8.52 6.75 -26.77
C GLU A 341 9.77 6.01 -26.30
N SER A 342 10.90 6.74 -26.16
CA SER A 342 12.17 6.20 -25.66
C SER A 342 12.12 5.72 -24.22
N ASP A 343 11.13 6.14 -23.45
CA ASP A 343 11.04 5.87 -22.01
C ASP A 343 10.51 4.48 -21.67
N PHE A 344 9.80 3.86 -22.62
CA PHE A 344 9.06 2.63 -22.37
C PHE A 344 9.90 1.37 -22.37
N ASN A 345 11.08 1.37 -22.97
CA ASN A 345 11.87 0.16 -23.19
C ASN A 345 12.01 -0.70 -21.95
N GLY A 346 11.70 -2.01 -22.07
CA GLY A 346 11.77 -3.00 -21.00
C GLY A 346 10.40 -3.57 -20.58
N THR A 347 10.38 -4.26 -19.46
CA THR A 347 9.18 -4.92 -18.91
C THR A 347 8.55 -4.07 -17.83
N TRP A 348 7.25 -3.87 -17.92
CA TRP A 348 6.43 -3.10 -16.98
C TRP A 348 5.27 -3.96 -16.53
N THR A 349 5.03 -4.03 -15.24
CA THR A 349 4.00 -4.88 -14.65
C THR A 349 3.18 -4.15 -13.61
N SER A 350 1.88 -4.43 -13.57
CA SER A 350 1.01 -3.98 -12.48
C SER A 350 1.16 -4.83 -11.21
N ASP A 351 1.79 -6.02 -11.35
CA ASP A 351 2.13 -6.89 -10.23
C ASP A 351 3.55 -6.62 -9.74
N PHE A 352 3.71 -5.53 -9.02
CA PHE A 352 5.03 -5.28 -8.47
C PHE A 352 4.94 -4.86 -6.99
N THR A 353 5.11 -5.87 -6.16
CA THR A 353 4.90 -5.79 -4.71
C THR A 353 5.78 -4.75 -4.00
N GLY A 354 7.02 -4.54 -4.44
CA GLY A 354 7.93 -3.58 -3.81
C GLY A 354 7.53 -2.11 -4.01
N VAL A 355 7.11 -1.74 -5.21
CA VAL A 355 6.76 -0.36 -5.54
C VAL A 355 5.30 -0.06 -5.26
N GLN A 356 4.40 -1.05 -5.34
CA GLN A 356 3.04 -0.90 -4.83
C GLN A 356 3.04 -0.58 -3.34
N GLN A 357 3.92 -1.19 -2.54
CA GLN A 357 4.10 -0.81 -1.15
C GLN A 357 4.56 0.65 -1.00
N LEU A 358 5.52 1.10 -1.80
CA LEU A 358 5.99 2.48 -1.80
C LEU A 358 4.90 3.45 -2.27
N TYR A 359 4.18 3.09 -3.33
CA TYR A 359 3.06 3.87 -3.84
C TYR A 359 1.93 3.98 -2.83
N ASN A 360 1.59 2.89 -2.16
CA ASN A 360 0.54 2.85 -1.14
C ASN A 360 0.93 3.67 0.10
N VAL A 361 2.17 3.60 0.52
CA VAL A 361 2.70 4.45 1.60
C VAL A 361 2.69 5.92 1.19
N TYR A 362 2.96 6.21 -0.09
CA TYR A 362 2.99 7.57 -0.63
C TYR A 362 1.60 8.17 -0.78
N THR A 363 0.63 7.43 -1.32
CA THR A 363 -0.76 7.86 -1.49
C THR A 363 -1.63 7.56 -0.28
N GLY A 364 -1.14 6.71 0.66
CA GLY A 364 -1.92 6.14 1.74
C GLY A 364 -3.07 5.25 1.27
N ASN A 365 -3.21 5.06 -0.05
CA ASN A 365 -4.14 4.10 -0.59
C ASN A 365 -3.54 2.71 -0.38
N TYR A 366 -4.05 2.01 0.60
CA TYR A 366 -3.87 0.57 0.67
C TYR A 366 -4.50 -0.02 -0.60
N ALA A 367 -3.69 -0.55 -1.50
CA ALA A 367 -4.20 -1.37 -2.59
C ALA A 367 -4.69 -2.65 -1.93
N GLY A 368 -5.97 -2.68 -1.58
CA GLY A 368 -6.63 -3.87 -1.10
C GLY A 368 -6.32 -5.01 -2.06
N MET A 369 -6.03 -6.19 -1.53
CA MET A 369 -5.92 -7.37 -2.37
C MET A 369 -7.27 -7.63 -3.01
N ASN A 370 -7.38 -7.27 -4.28
CA ASN A 370 -8.50 -7.63 -5.09
C ASN A 370 -8.40 -9.15 -5.34
N ILE A 371 -9.41 -9.92 -4.93
CA ILE A 371 -9.51 -11.34 -5.30
C ILE A 371 -9.77 -11.46 -6.82
N ASN A 372 -10.20 -10.39 -7.47
CA ASN A 372 -10.16 -10.20 -8.90
C ASN A 372 -8.81 -9.58 -9.30
N GLN A 373 -7.71 -10.30 -9.11
CA GLN A 373 -6.41 -9.82 -9.55
C GLN A 373 -6.33 -9.89 -11.06
N SER A 374 -6.26 -8.73 -11.69
CA SER A 374 -5.76 -8.61 -13.04
C SER A 374 -4.29 -8.23 -12.98
N ASN A 375 -3.42 -9.15 -13.37
CA ASN A 375 -2.00 -8.90 -13.55
C ASN A 375 -1.76 -8.53 -15.00
N GLU A 376 -1.36 -7.28 -15.22
CA GLU A 376 -0.99 -6.81 -16.54
C GLU A 376 0.53 -6.68 -16.67
N GLU A 377 1.06 -7.14 -17.78
CA GLU A 377 2.47 -7.01 -18.11
C GLU A 377 2.62 -6.48 -19.53
N PHE A 378 3.37 -5.40 -19.68
CA PHE A 378 3.85 -4.88 -20.94
C PHE A 378 5.35 -5.17 -21.10
N VAL A 379 5.74 -5.67 -22.26
CA VAL A 379 7.14 -5.73 -22.68
C VAL A 379 7.29 -4.84 -23.89
N PHE A 380 7.99 -3.73 -23.72
CA PHE A 380 8.28 -2.78 -24.78
C PHE A 380 9.66 -3.08 -25.37
N GLY A 381 9.73 -3.22 -26.68
CA GLY A 381 10.93 -3.56 -27.42
C GLY A 381 11.36 -2.51 -28.43
N VAL A 382 12.41 -2.84 -29.17
CA VAL A 382 12.99 -1.97 -30.20
C VAL A 382 11.99 -1.69 -31.32
N GLY A 383 12.02 -0.46 -31.86
CA GLY A 383 11.17 -0.04 -32.98
C GLY A 383 9.71 0.02 -32.61
N SER A 384 9.41 0.51 -31.39
CA SER A 384 8.04 0.75 -30.89
C SER A 384 7.18 -0.50 -30.91
N SER A 385 7.79 -1.67 -30.73
CA SER A 385 7.07 -2.92 -30.57
C SER A 385 6.69 -3.15 -29.12
N TYR A 386 5.58 -3.84 -28.91
CA TYR A 386 5.20 -4.29 -27.57
C TYR A 386 4.56 -5.67 -27.61
N SER A 387 4.63 -6.37 -26.49
CA SER A 387 3.73 -7.46 -26.12
C SER A 387 3.02 -7.11 -24.82
N TRP A 388 1.77 -7.50 -24.72
CA TRP A 388 0.93 -7.29 -23.55
C TRP A 388 0.29 -8.58 -23.12
N LYS A 389 0.20 -8.80 -21.83
CA LYS A 389 -0.40 -9.96 -21.24
C LYS A 389 -1.27 -9.53 -20.06
N LEU A 390 -2.50 -10.02 -20.03
CA LEU A 390 -3.44 -9.87 -18.95
C LEU A 390 -3.74 -11.25 -18.37
N LEU A 391 -3.44 -11.43 -17.09
CA LEU A 391 -3.88 -12.56 -16.30
C LEU A 391 -5.05 -12.09 -15.44
N VAL A 392 -6.24 -12.57 -15.72
CA VAL A 392 -7.43 -12.33 -14.90
C VAL A 392 -7.73 -13.60 -14.14
N VAL A 393 -7.79 -13.48 -12.83
CA VAL A 393 -8.38 -14.50 -11.96
C VAL A 393 -9.74 -13.98 -11.54
N SER A 394 -10.80 -14.51 -12.13
CA SER A 394 -12.16 -14.13 -11.76
C SER A 394 -12.94 -15.36 -11.34
N GLY A 395 -13.72 -15.26 -10.30
CA GLY A 395 -14.60 -16.32 -9.84
C GLY A 395 -14.52 -16.56 -8.34
N MET A 396 -15.43 -17.39 -7.86
CA MET A 396 -15.39 -17.86 -6.46
C MET A 396 -14.31 -18.93 -6.28
N VAL A 397 -13.80 -19.04 -5.07
CA VAL A 397 -12.87 -20.10 -4.66
C VAL A 397 -13.48 -21.45 -4.97
N GLY A 398 -12.66 -22.31 -5.63
CA GLY A 398 -13.15 -23.60 -6.15
C GLY A 398 -13.68 -23.54 -7.58
N ASN A 399 -13.95 -22.37 -8.13
CA ASN A 399 -14.40 -22.16 -9.52
C ASN A 399 -13.75 -20.93 -10.16
N ALA A 400 -12.47 -20.66 -9.85
CA ALA A 400 -11.72 -19.56 -10.43
C ALA A 400 -11.51 -19.81 -11.93
N LYS A 401 -11.98 -18.88 -12.74
CA LYS A 401 -11.69 -18.84 -14.18
C LYS A 401 -10.43 -18.02 -14.39
N PHE A 402 -9.45 -18.65 -15.01
CA PHE A 402 -8.24 -17.97 -15.44
C PHE A 402 -8.40 -17.55 -16.89
N ALA A 403 -8.40 -16.27 -17.16
CA ALA A 403 -8.27 -15.77 -18.52
C ALA A 403 -6.84 -15.26 -18.72
N ASN A 404 -6.17 -15.78 -19.73
CA ASN A 404 -4.86 -15.32 -20.16
C ASN A 404 -5.05 -14.69 -21.56
N VAL A 405 -5.16 -13.37 -21.57
CA VAL A 405 -5.28 -12.60 -22.80
C VAL A 405 -3.91 -12.05 -23.18
N LYS A 406 -3.54 -12.21 -24.44
CA LYS A 406 -2.26 -11.71 -24.97
C LYS A 406 -2.51 -10.87 -26.19
N SER A 407 -1.76 -9.80 -26.33
CA SER A 407 -1.72 -8.96 -27.52
C SER A 407 -0.28 -8.57 -27.81
N ALA A 408 -0.01 -8.29 -29.07
CA ALA A 408 1.27 -7.74 -29.50
C ALA A 408 1.04 -6.81 -30.68
N GLY A 409 1.95 -5.87 -30.90
CA GLY A 409 1.83 -4.93 -31.99
C GLY A 409 2.84 -3.79 -31.90
N LYS A 410 2.42 -2.66 -32.43
CA LYS A 410 3.17 -1.40 -32.38
C LYS A 410 2.47 -0.41 -31.47
N PHE A 411 3.23 0.41 -30.79
CA PHE A 411 2.73 1.56 -30.06
C PHE A 411 3.30 2.86 -30.62
N SER A 412 2.64 3.94 -30.33
CA SER A 412 3.10 5.30 -30.63
C SER A 412 2.75 6.23 -29.46
N VAL A 413 3.47 7.32 -29.36
CA VAL A 413 3.23 8.39 -28.37
C VAL A 413 2.82 9.63 -29.16
N PRO A 414 1.50 9.79 -29.48
CA PRO A 414 1.02 10.88 -30.34
C PRO A 414 1.22 12.25 -29.70
N ASN A 415 1.28 12.32 -28.38
CA ASN A 415 1.61 13.52 -27.62
C ASN A 415 2.20 13.12 -26.25
N ASN A 416 2.67 14.10 -25.49
CA ASN A 416 3.35 13.91 -24.21
C ASN A 416 2.51 13.23 -23.11
N TRP A 417 1.21 13.06 -23.35
CA TRP A 417 0.25 12.58 -22.34
C TRP A 417 -0.62 11.41 -22.84
N GLN A 418 -0.31 10.88 -24.02
CA GLN A 418 -1.05 9.75 -24.57
C GLN A 418 -0.14 8.71 -25.21
N ILE A 419 -0.47 7.45 -25.00
CA ILE A 419 0.10 6.30 -25.70
C ILE A 419 -1.01 5.57 -26.44
N GLN A 420 -0.73 5.18 -27.67
CA GLN A 420 -1.64 4.43 -28.53
C GLN A 420 -1.04 3.08 -28.88
N PHE A 421 -1.81 2.04 -28.65
CA PHE A 421 -1.48 0.65 -29.00
C PHE A 421 -2.27 0.23 -30.24
N SER A 422 -1.61 -0.45 -31.19
CA SER A 422 -2.27 -0.95 -32.41
C SER A 422 -3.29 -2.04 -32.13
N LYS A 423 -3.10 -2.80 -31.03
CA LYS A 423 -4.04 -3.86 -30.63
C LYS A 423 -3.87 -4.21 -29.16
N ILE A 424 -4.88 -3.95 -28.34
CA ILE A 424 -5.04 -4.50 -26.99
C ILE A 424 -6.34 -5.29 -26.99
N GLU A 425 -6.29 -6.57 -26.61
CA GLU A 425 -7.39 -7.53 -26.74
C GLU A 425 -7.89 -7.63 -28.19
N THR A 426 -8.93 -6.89 -28.53
CA THR A 426 -9.64 -7.02 -29.82
C THR A 426 -9.33 -5.91 -30.83
N GLY A 427 -8.68 -4.80 -30.40
CA GLY A 427 -8.49 -3.67 -31.31
C GLY A 427 -7.52 -2.61 -30.76
N PRO A 428 -7.38 -1.49 -31.50
CA PRO A 428 -6.53 -0.40 -31.07
C PRO A 428 -7.09 0.27 -29.82
N ARG A 429 -6.17 0.66 -28.90
CA ARG A 429 -6.51 1.40 -27.67
C ARG A 429 -5.57 2.58 -27.47
N THR A 430 -6.15 3.66 -26.98
CA THR A 430 -5.43 4.87 -26.55
C THR A 430 -5.61 5.04 -25.05
N TYR A 431 -4.51 5.29 -24.37
CA TYR A 431 -4.52 5.60 -22.94
C TYR A 431 -3.96 6.99 -22.71
N ASN A 432 -4.58 7.73 -21.79
CA ASN A 432 -3.93 8.85 -21.15
C ASN A 432 -2.84 8.30 -20.25
N ALA A 433 -1.64 8.86 -20.34
CA ALA A 433 -0.45 8.26 -19.72
C ALA A 433 0.47 9.34 -19.15
N TYR A 434 1.10 9.02 -18.03
CA TYR A 434 2.15 9.85 -17.45
C TYR A 434 3.07 9.02 -16.56
N TRP A 435 4.23 9.58 -16.25
CA TRP A 435 5.13 9.04 -15.23
C TRP A 435 4.94 9.76 -13.91
N SER A 436 4.99 9.04 -12.79
CA SER A 436 5.30 9.60 -11.49
C SER A 436 6.62 9.04 -10.98
N CYS A 437 7.28 9.81 -10.14
CA CYS A 437 8.56 9.40 -9.54
C CYS A 437 8.36 8.95 -8.10
N ILE A 438 9.10 7.91 -7.75
CA ILE A 438 9.39 7.49 -6.39
C ILE A 438 10.89 7.31 -6.27
N LYS A 439 11.45 7.33 -5.06
CA LYS A 439 12.91 7.30 -4.84
C LYS A 439 13.60 6.22 -5.67
N GLY A 440 14.37 6.65 -6.67
CA GLY A 440 15.16 5.77 -7.54
C GLY A 440 14.37 4.97 -8.58
N ALA A 441 13.06 5.21 -8.71
CA ALA A 441 12.21 4.55 -9.70
C ALA A 441 11.10 5.47 -10.21
N ARG A 442 10.47 5.07 -11.30
CA ARG A 442 9.27 5.73 -11.82
C ARG A 442 8.18 4.73 -12.12
N LEU A 443 6.96 5.21 -12.07
CA LEU A 443 5.74 4.46 -12.29
C LEU A 443 5.05 4.96 -13.56
N LEU A 444 4.59 4.04 -14.39
CA LEU A 444 3.74 4.34 -15.53
C LEU A 444 2.27 4.29 -15.07
N HIS A 445 1.55 5.35 -15.33
CA HIS A 445 0.11 5.44 -15.10
C HIS A 445 -0.63 5.42 -16.44
N LEU A 446 -1.57 4.48 -16.60
CA LEU A 446 -2.40 4.37 -17.79
C LEU A 446 -3.89 4.46 -17.43
N LEU A 447 -4.63 5.33 -18.10
CA LEU A 447 -6.08 5.49 -17.99
C LEU A 447 -6.69 5.37 -19.38
N ASP A 448 -7.68 4.51 -19.57
CA ASP A 448 -8.37 4.42 -20.88
C ASP A 448 -8.91 5.78 -21.32
N ALA A 449 -8.43 6.27 -22.45
CA ALA A 449 -8.81 7.58 -22.97
C ALA A 449 -10.30 7.68 -23.34
N LYS A 450 -11.01 6.54 -23.49
CA LYS A 450 -12.47 6.50 -23.70
C LYS A 450 -13.27 6.70 -22.42
N ALA A 451 -12.63 6.54 -21.26
CA ALA A 451 -13.27 6.69 -19.95
C ALA A 451 -12.51 7.68 -19.06
N PRO A 452 -12.22 8.91 -19.49
CA PRO A 452 -11.37 9.85 -18.75
C PRO A 452 -11.99 10.27 -17.42
N GLY A 453 -13.31 10.20 -17.28
CA GLY A 453 -14.03 10.54 -16.05
C GLY A 453 -13.98 9.46 -14.97
N SER A 454 -13.46 8.25 -15.26
CA SER A 454 -13.30 7.20 -14.25
C SER A 454 -12.26 7.56 -13.18
N GLY A 455 -11.26 8.35 -13.56
CA GLY A 455 -10.12 8.68 -12.68
C GLY A 455 -9.26 7.48 -12.26
N ILE A 456 -9.57 6.27 -12.76
CA ILE A 456 -8.92 5.01 -12.37
C ILE A 456 -7.73 4.75 -13.30
N TYR A 457 -6.54 4.95 -12.79
CA TYR A 457 -5.29 4.60 -13.47
C TYR A 457 -4.82 3.20 -13.07
N THR A 458 -4.45 2.40 -14.05
CA THR A 458 -3.60 1.22 -13.79
C THR A 458 -2.15 1.70 -13.68
N VAL A 459 -1.47 1.26 -12.64
CA VAL A 459 -0.10 1.68 -12.33
C VAL A 459 0.85 0.53 -12.57
N TYR A 460 1.92 0.79 -13.30
CA TYR A 460 2.93 -0.21 -13.66
C TYR A 460 4.30 0.23 -13.14
N GLY A 461 5.03 -0.72 -12.59
CA GLY A 461 6.43 -0.57 -12.27
C GLY A 461 7.33 -1.32 -13.24
N LYS A 462 8.58 -0.90 -13.35
CA LYS A 462 9.58 -1.58 -14.17
C LYS A 462 10.06 -2.84 -13.45
N LYS A 463 10.09 -3.97 -14.17
CA LYS A 463 10.54 -5.27 -13.67
C LYS A 463 12.04 -5.45 -13.91
#